data_ce49c0b5777b2070d7301276394a146f
#
_entry.id   ce49c0b5777b2070d7301276394a146f
#
_cell.length_a   1.000
_cell.length_b   1.000
_cell.length_c   1.000
_cell.angle_alpha   90.00
_cell.angle_beta   90.00
_cell.angle_gamma   90.00
#
_symmetry.space_group_name_H-M   'P 1'
#
loop_
_entity.id
_entity.type
_entity.pdbx_description
1 polymer ?
#
loop_
_entity_poly.entity_id
_entity_poly.type
_entity_poly.pdbx_seq_one_letter_code
_entity_poly.pdbx_strand_id
1 'polypeptide(L)'
;VADWSEARNILAVRLDTLGDVLMTTPALRALKVGVPGRRVTLLTSPPGAAVARLVPEIDEVIVYEAPWLKATAPRENSAPDFDMIRLLREKNFDAAVIFTVYSQNPLPSAMLCFLADIPLRLAHCRENPYQLLTDWVRETEPEAGIRHEVQRQLDLVGAVGAATPDERMSLSFSAAAAARVGERLAQLPLDLTRPWAVIHPGATAASRRYPPEYFAEVARQLTGRGLTLLFTGSGGEGELIADIRRMAGGVGHSLAGELGLEELSALIARSPLLISNNTGPAHMAAALGTPVVDLYALTNPQHTPWAVPSRVLSYDVPCKWCYSSVCRTGHHLCLRGVRPEEVVAAALELLTPAPVGVAR
;
A
#
# COMPACT_ATOMS: atom_id res chain seq x y z
N VAL A 1 10.31 -29.93 19.25
CA VAL A 1 9.39 -28.79 19.22
C VAL A 1 9.90 -27.88 18.14
N ALA A 2 9.06 -27.50 17.19
CA ALA A 2 9.44 -26.58 16.13
C ALA A 2 9.77 -25.19 16.75
N ASP A 3 10.82 -24.54 16.25
CA ASP A 3 11.34 -23.27 16.77
C ASP A 3 11.44 -22.25 15.64
N TRP A 4 10.98 -21.02 15.88
CA TRP A 4 11.06 -19.91 14.92
C TRP A 4 12.50 -19.56 14.51
N SER A 5 13.49 -19.77 15.38
CA SER A 5 14.90 -19.55 15.07
C SER A 5 15.47 -20.55 14.03
N GLU A 6 14.84 -21.71 13.88
CA GLU A 6 15.22 -22.76 12.92
C GLU A 6 14.38 -22.75 11.65
N ALA A 7 13.20 -22.09 11.67
CA ALA A 7 12.31 -22.01 10.54
C ALA A 7 12.97 -21.27 9.35
N ARG A 8 13.15 -21.95 8.23
CA ARG A 8 13.82 -21.45 7.02
C ARG A 8 12.84 -21.13 5.89
N ASN A 9 11.76 -21.87 5.79
CA ASN A 9 10.76 -21.77 4.73
C ASN A 9 9.47 -21.19 5.32
N ILE A 10 9.23 -19.89 5.15
CA ILE A 10 8.12 -19.18 5.78
C ILE A 10 7.02 -18.91 4.75
N LEU A 11 5.77 -19.23 5.09
CA LEU A 11 4.60 -18.73 4.40
C LEU A 11 4.12 -17.44 5.08
N ALA A 12 4.21 -16.33 4.38
CA ALA A 12 3.55 -15.08 4.75
C ALA A 12 2.17 -15.04 4.08
N VAL A 13 1.09 -14.85 4.83
CA VAL A 13 -0.26 -14.75 4.30
C VAL A 13 -0.73 -13.30 4.41
N ARG A 14 -0.93 -12.63 3.27
CA ARG A 14 -1.53 -11.29 3.20
C ARG A 14 -2.45 -11.22 1.99
N LEU A 15 -3.74 -11.41 2.21
CA LEU A 15 -4.74 -11.61 1.15
C LEU A 15 -5.41 -10.31 0.68
N ASP A 16 -4.89 -9.16 1.07
CA ASP A 16 -5.46 -7.86 0.78
C ASP A 16 -4.89 -7.26 -0.53
N THR A 17 -4.86 -5.93 -0.60
CA THR A 17 -4.48 -5.18 -1.80
C THR A 17 -3.00 -4.79 -1.81
N LEU A 18 -2.59 -4.09 -2.88
CA LEU A 18 -1.22 -3.58 -3.08
C LEU A 18 -0.67 -2.82 -1.86
N GLY A 19 -1.44 -1.87 -1.32
CA GLY A 19 -1.00 -1.07 -0.18
C GLY A 19 -0.74 -1.91 1.07
N ASP A 20 -1.60 -2.89 1.31
CA ASP A 20 -1.49 -3.80 2.45
C ASP A 20 -0.23 -4.69 2.34
N VAL A 21 0.09 -5.17 1.14
CA VAL A 21 1.33 -5.92 0.89
C VAL A 21 2.54 -5.03 1.16
N LEU A 22 2.56 -3.78 0.67
CA LEU A 22 3.67 -2.86 0.92
C LEU A 22 3.86 -2.56 2.41
N MET A 23 2.77 -2.33 3.15
CA MET A 23 2.83 -2.08 4.60
C MET A 23 3.28 -3.30 5.42
N THR A 24 3.30 -4.49 4.81
CA THR A 24 3.80 -5.71 5.44
C THR A 24 5.32 -5.90 5.22
N THR A 25 5.93 -5.21 4.26
CA THR A 25 7.33 -5.43 3.85
C THR A 25 8.36 -5.25 4.99
N PRO A 26 8.23 -4.31 5.96
CA PRO A 26 9.14 -4.23 7.08
C PRO A 26 9.10 -5.48 7.98
N ALA A 27 7.91 -6.07 8.17
CA ALA A 27 7.77 -7.32 8.92
C ALA A 27 8.38 -8.51 8.17
N LEU A 28 8.25 -8.57 6.83
CA LEU A 28 8.93 -9.58 6.01
C LEU A 28 10.45 -9.44 6.10
N ARG A 29 10.97 -8.21 6.10
CA ARG A 29 12.40 -7.93 6.32
C ARG A 29 12.84 -8.41 7.69
N ALA A 30 12.09 -8.11 8.74
CA ALA A 30 12.38 -8.56 10.10
C ALA A 30 12.47 -10.09 10.18
N LEU A 31 11.58 -10.82 9.51
CA LEU A 31 11.65 -12.28 9.42
C LEU A 31 12.95 -12.75 8.75
N LYS A 32 13.43 -12.09 7.70
CA LYS A 32 14.62 -12.51 6.94
C LYS A 32 15.93 -12.15 7.65
N VAL A 33 16.03 -10.97 8.27
CA VAL A 33 17.26 -10.47 8.90
C VAL A 33 17.74 -11.38 10.05
N GLY A 34 16.80 -11.87 10.87
CA GLY A 34 17.13 -12.68 12.04
C GLY A 34 17.68 -14.07 11.73
N VAL A 35 17.43 -14.63 10.53
CA VAL A 35 17.81 -15.99 10.15
C VAL A 35 18.35 -16.03 8.72
N PRO A 36 19.69 -16.09 8.57
CA PRO A 36 20.32 -16.13 7.25
C PRO A 36 19.82 -17.27 6.37
N GLY A 37 19.52 -16.97 5.10
CA GLY A 37 19.00 -17.95 4.13
C GLY A 37 17.51 -18.27 4.27
N ARG A 38 16.78 -17.59 5.17
CA ARG A 38 15.32 -17.71 5.28
C ARG A 38 14.64 -17.28 3.98
N ARG A 39 13.74 -18.12 3.51
CA ARG A 39 12.90 -17.85 2.35
C ARG A 39 11.50 -17.45 2.81
N VAL A 40 10.93 -16.47 2.13
CA VAL A 40 9.56 -16.01 2.37
C VAL A 40 8.74 -16.16 1.10
N THR A 41 7.74 -17.01 1.15
CA THR A 41 6.71 -17.14 0.11
C THR A 41 5.49 -16.34 0.55
N LEU A 42 5.00 -15.44 -0.29
CA LEU A 42 3.77 -14.69 -0.01
C LEU A 42 2.56 -15.36 -0.65
N LEU A 43 1.58 -15.76 0.16
CA LEU A 43 0.23 -16.10 -0.27
C LEU A 43 -0.61 -14.82 -0.27
N THR A 44 -1.08 -14.42 -1.43
CA THR A 44 -1.77 -13.13 -1.60
C THR A 44 -2.89 -13.18 -2.64
N SER A 45 -3.73 -12.15 -2.64
CA SER A 45 -4.79 -11.96 -3.64
C SER A 45 -4.22 -11.59 -5.02
N PRO A 46 -4.99 -11.70 -6.12
CA PRO A 46 -4.56 -11.22 -7.44
C PRO A 46 -4.09 -9.75 -7.45
N PRO A 47 -4.79 -8.78 -6.82
CA PRO A 47 -4.31 -7.40 -6.70
C PRO A 47 -3.01 -7.27 -5.89
N GLY A 48 -2.83 -8.05 -4.84
CA GLY A 48 -1.60 -8.07 -4.04
C GLY A 48 -0.42 -8.65 -4.80
N ALA A 49 -0.63 -9.67 -5.63
CA ALA A 49 0.41 -10.35 -6.39
C ALA A 49 1.12 -9.43 -7.40
N ALA A 50 0.44 -8.41 -7.90
CA ALA A 50 1.02 -7.48 -8.85
C ALA A 50 2.22 -6.73 -8.25
N VAL A 51 2.09 -6.26 -7.00
CA VAL A 51 3.18 -5.56 -6.31
C VAL A 51 4.14 -6.51 -5.62
N ALA A 52 3.68 -7.66 -5.15
CA ALA A 52 4.50 -8.63 -4.42
C ALA A 52 5.75 -9.07 -5.20
N ARG A 53 5.65 -9.14 -6.54
CA ARG A 53 6.77 -9.48 -7.43
C ARG A 53 7.85 -8.40 -7.51
N LEU A 54 7.57 -7.19 -7.02
CA LEU A 54 8.48 -6.05 -6.96
C LEU A 54 9.06 -5.82 -5.56
N VAL A 55 8.73 -6.68 -4.60
CA VAL A 55 9.19 -6.60 -3.21
C VAL A 55 10.40 -7.49 -3.01
N PRO A 56 11.58 -6.92 -2.65
CA PRO A 56 12.83 -7.69 -2.53
C PRO A 56 12.81 -8.77 -1.43
N GLU A 57 11.99 -8.61 -0.41
CA GLU A 57 11.86 -9.56 0.69
C GLU A 57 11.08 -10.83 0.33
N ILE A 58 10.36 -10.84 -0.80
CA ILE A 58 9.49 -11.95 -1.23
C ILE A 58 10.26 -12.80 -2.24
N ASP A 59 10.49 -14.07 -1.91
CA ASP A 59 11.20 -15.01 -2.78
C ASP A 59 10.27 -15.73 -3.77
N GLU A 60 9.00 -15.91 -3.38
CA GLU A 60 7.98 -16.56 -4.21
C GLU A 60 6.60 -15.98 -3.92
N VAL A 61 5.72 -15.95 -4.92
CA VAL A 61 4.33 -15.47 -4.80
C VAL A 61 3.37 -16.57 -5.20
N ILE A 62 2.45 -16.92 -4.31
CA ILE A 62 1.31 -17.80 -4.56
C ILE A 62 0.05 -16.94 -4.58
N VAL A 63 -0.73 -17.03 -5.65
CA VAL A 63 -1.99 -16.29 -5.81
C VAL A 63 -3.15 -17.13 -5.33
N TYR A 64 -4.00 -16.57 -4.48
CA TYR A 64 -5.16 -17.24 -3.95
C TYR A 64 -6.37 -16.32 -3.81
N GLU A 65 -7.45 -16.67 -4.46
CA GLU A 65 -8.74 -16.00 -4.33
C GLU A 65 -9.54 -16.64 -3.17
N ALA A 66 -9.17 -16.30 -1.95
CA ALA A 66 -9.76 -16.90 -0.75
C ALA A 66 -11.27 -16.60 -0.64
N PRO A 67 -12.13 -17.60 -0.36
CA PRO A 67 -13.59 -17.44 -0.39
C PRO A 67 -14.14 -16.60 0.77
N TRP A 68 -13.33 -16.30 1.79
CA TRP A 68 -13.70 -15.42 2.91
C TRP A 68 -13.36 -13.93 2.68
N LEU A 69 -12.90 -13.56 1.49
CA LEU A 69 -12.63 -12.17 1.15
C LEU A 69 -13.83 -11.53 0.44
N LYS A 70 -14.13 -10.30 0.81
CA LYS A 70 -15.25 -9.53 0.23
C LYS A 70 -15.14 -9.38 -1.29
N ALA A 71 -13.93 -9.32 -1.83
CA ALA A 71 -13.68 -9.11 -3.26
C ALA A 71 -13.73 -10.42 -4.08
N THR A 72 -13.76 -11.57 -3.44
CA THR A 72 -13.81 -12.86 -4.13
C THR A 72 -15.24 -13.17 -4.57
N ALA A 73 -15.40 -13.53 -5.84
CA ALA A 73 -16.69 -13.97 -6.37
C ALA A 73 -17.14 -15.30 -5.71
N PRO A 74 -18.45 -15.52 -5.54
CA PRO A 74 -18.95 -16.80 -5.07
C PRO A 74 -18.46 -17.96 -5.92
N ARG A 75 -18.11 -19.08 -5.29
CA ARG A 75 -17.65 -20.31 -5.93
C ARG A 75 -18.75 -21.37 -5.91
N GLU A 76 -18.74 -22.24 -6.92
CA GLU A 76 -19.67 -23.38 -6.99
C GLU A 76 -19.34 -24.47 -5.96
N ASN A 77 -18.03 -24.66 -5.65
CA ASN A 77 -17.56 -25.67 -4.72
C ASN A 77 -16.20 -25.29 -4.11
N SER A 78 -15.72 -26.12 -3.18
CA SER A 78 -14.47 -25.93 -2.43
C SER A 78 -13.24 -26.63 -3.05
N ALA A 79 -13.34 -27.21 -4.26
CA ALA A 79 -12.22 -27.90 -4.88
C ALA A 79 -10.95 -27.03 -5.00
N PRO A 80 -11.03 -25.72 -5.40
CA PRO A 80 -9.85 -24.85 -5.43
C PRO A 80 -9.19 -24.66 -4.07
N ASP A 81 -9.96 -24.76 -2.97
CA ASP A 81 -9.44 -24.58 -1.62
C ASP A 81 -8.68 -25.84 -1.17
N PHE A 82 -9.17 -27.05 -1.53
CA PHE A 82 -8.44 -28.30 -1.31
C PHE A 82 -7.18 -28.38 -2.18
N ASP A 83 -7.21 -27.85 -3.41
CA ASP A 83 -6.03 -27.77 -4.26
C ASP A 83 -4.96 -26.84 -3.64
N MET A 84 -5.39 -25.70 -3.07
CA MET A 84 -4.49 -24.81 -2.35
C MET A 84 -3.87 -25.49 -1.11
N ILE A 85 -4.66 -26.18 -0.31
CA ILE A 85 -4.15 -26.94 0.85
C ILE A 85 -3.07 -27.94 0.40
N ARG A 86 -3.32 -28.69 -0.68
CA ARG A 86 -2.36 -29.65 -1.24
C ARG A 86 -1.08 -28.96 -1.69
N LEU A 87 -1.19 -27.87 -2.45
CA LEU A 87 -0.05 -27.06 -2.89
C LEU A 87 0.80 -26.58 -1.71
N LEU A 88 0.16 -26.00 -0.68
CA LEU A 88 0.87 -25.52 0.50
C LEU A 88 1.56 -26.65 1.27
N ARG A 89 0.93 -27.83 1.37
CA ARG A 89 1.52 -29.00 2.00
C ARG A 89 2.76 -29.49 1.25
N GLU A 90 2.72 -29.55 -0.07
CA GLU A 90 3.85 -29.96 -0.93
C GLU A 90 5.05 -29.02 -0.82
N LYS A 91 4.82 -27.74 -0.48
CA LYS A 91 5.87 -26.74 -0.28
C LYS A 91 6.66 -26.92 1.01
N ASN A 92 6.18 -27.73 1.96
CA ASN A 92 6.83 -28.03 3.25
C ASN A 92 7.28 -26.76 3.99
N PHE A 93 6.35 -25.85 4.28
CA PHE A 93 6.64 -24.67 5.07
C PHE A 93 6.91 -25.03 6.54
N ASP A 94 7.96 -24.42 7.12
CA ASP A 94 8.30 -24.58 8.53
C ASP A 94 7.38 -23.74 9.43
N ALA A 95 6.93 -22.59 8.91
CA ALA A 95 6.09 -21.67 9.65
C ALA A 95 5.18 -20.84 8.72
N ALA A 96 4.06 -20.36 9.27
CA ALA A 96 3.18 -19.39 8.63
C ALA A 96 2.98 -18.17 9.53
N VAL A 97 3.06 -16.98 8.93
CA VAL A 97 2.67 -15.71 9.58
C VAL A 97 1.46 -15.14 8.85
N ILE A 98 0.36 -14.95 9.56
CA ILE A 98 -0.90 -14.48 9.00
C ILE A 98 -1.08 -13.01 9.35
N PHE A 99 -0.90 -12.16 8.36
CA PHE A 99 -1.03 -10.72 8.45
C PHE A 99 -2.46 -10.30 8.11
N THR A 100 -3.10 -9.58 9.02
CA THR A 100 -4.45 -9.04 8.84
C THR A 100 -4.52 -7.61 9.38
N VAL A 101 -5.47 -6.81 8.90
CA VAL A 101 -5.89 -5.62 9.62
C VAL A 101 -6.70 -6.04 10.86
N TYR A 102 -6.74 -5.19 11.90
CA TYR A 102 -7.39 -5.56 13.17
C TYR A 102 -8.89 -5.92 13.04
N SER A 103 -9.55 -5.44 12.00
CA SER A 103 -10.96 -5.74 11.74
C SER A 103 -11.23 -7.05 11.00
N GLN A 104 -10.17 -7.76 10.60
CA GLN A 104 -10.26 -9.05 9.94
C GLN A 104 -10.03 -10.20 10.93
N ASN A 105 -10.61 -11.37 10.61
CA ASN A 105 -10.41 -12.59 11.36
C ASN A 105 -9.33 -13.46 10.68
N PRO A 106 -8.24 -13.84 11.37
CA PRO A 106 -7.19 -14.69 10.81
C PRO A 106 -7.56 -16.18 10.75
N LEU A 107 -8.60 -16.61 11.47
CA LEU A 107 -8.90 -18.05 11.66
C LEU A 107 -9.14 -18.80 10.35
N PRO A 108 -9.79 -18.26 9.30
CA PRO A 108 -9.90 -18.99 8.03
C PRO A 108 -8.52 -19.27 7.40
N SER A 109 -7.60 -18.32 7.42
CA SER A 109 -6.23 -18.51 6.96
C SER A 109 -5.44 -19.44 7.87
N ALA A 110 -5.66 -19.38 9.20
CA ALA A 110 -5.05 -20.30 10.16
C ALA A 110 -5.52 -21.73 9.93
N MET A 111 -6.81 -21.95 9.62
CA MET A 111 -7.34 -23.25 9.26
C MET A 111 -6.70 -23.79 7.98
N LEU A 112 -6.54 -22.94 6.95
CA LEU A 112 -5.84 -23.32 5.71
C LEU A 112 -4.40 -23.81 6.01
N CYS A 113 -3.65 -23.06 6.83
CA CYS A 113 -2.29 -23.40 7.23
C CYS A 113 -2.24 -24.67 8.09
N PHE A 114 -3.21 -24.86 9.00
CA PHE A 114 -3.34 -26.07 9.81
C PHE A 114 -3.58 -27.31 8.95
N LEU A 115 -4.52 -27.23 7.99
CA LEU A 115 -4.82 -28.32 7.06
C LEU A 115 -3.67 -28.62 6.08
N ALA A 116 -2.77 -27.65 5.87
CA ALA A 116 -1.54 -27.83 5.11
C ALA A 116 -0.37 -28.39 5.95
N ASP A 117 -0.60 -28.79 7.19
CA ASP A 117 0.37 -29.36 8.13
C ASP A 117 1.55 -28.42 8.45
N ILE A 118 1.37 -27.09 8.36
CA ILE A 118 2.40 -26.12 8.70
C ILE A 118 2.56 -26.09 10.23
N PRO A 119 3.75 -26.41 10.78
CA PRO A 119 3.89 -26.67 12.22
C PRO A 119 3.80 -25.42 13.10
N LEU A 120 4.34 -24.28 12.66
CA LEU A 120 4.30 -23.00 13.39
C LEU A 120 3.31 -22.03 12.71
N ARG A 121 2.41 -21.42 13.48
CA ARG A 121 1.39 -20.54 12.92
C ARG A 121 1.17 -19.34 13.86
N LEU A 122 1.54 -18.13 13.38
CA LEU A 122 1.49 -16.88 14.12
C LEU A 122 0.40 -15.96 13.55
N ALA A 123 -0.42 -15.37 14.39
CA ALA A 123 -1.33 -14.30 14.03
C ALA A 123 -1.78 -13.46 15.23
N HIS A 124 -2.23 -12.22 14.97
CA HIS A 124 -3.12 -11.53 15.89
C HIS A 124 -4.51 -12.18 15.82
N CYS A 125 -5.09 -12.56 16.97
CA CYS A 125 -6.43 -13.14 17.01
C CYS A 125 -7.18 -12.64 18.25
N ARG A 126 -8.47 -12.29 18.08
CA ARG A 126 -9.33 -11.79 19.16
C ARG A 126 -9.91 -12.94 19.95
N GLU A 127 -10.42 -13.95 19.27
CA GLU A 127 -10.97 -15.16 19.86
C GLU A 127 -9.85 -16.15 20.20
N ASN A 128 -10.14 -17.10 21.12
CA ASN A 128 -9.22 -18.19 21.37
C ASN A 128 -9.07 -19.06 20.10
N PRO A 129 -7.88 -19.14 19.51
CA PRO A 129 -7.66 -19.88 18.26
C PRO A 129 -7.48 -21.39 18.48
N TYR A 130 -7.46 -21.85 19.73
CA TYR A 130 -7.17 -23.24 20.10
C TYR A 130 -5.89 -23.74 19.39
N GLN A 131 -5.97 -24.85 18.65
CA GLN A 131 -4.83 -25.45 17.94
C GLN A 131 -4.57 -24.85 16.56
N LEU A 132 -5.39 -23.90 16.10
CA LEU A 132 -5.20 -23.29 14.79
C LEU A 132 -3.98 -22.36 14.75
N LEU A 133 -3.63 -21.75 15.88
CA LEU A 133 -2.39 -20.99 16.04
C LEU A 133 -1.51 -21.68 17.08
N THR A 134 -0.19 -21.69 16.84
CA THR A 134 0.82 -22.12 17.81
C THR A 134 1.30 -20.94 18.65
N ASP A 135 1.32 -19.76 18.01
CA ASP A 135 1.77 -18.49 18.58
C ASP A 135 0.63 -17.48 18.43
N TRP A 136 -0.05 -17.23 19.52
CA TRP A 136 -1.22 -16.38 19.56
C TRP A 136 -0.87 -15.02 20.16
N VAL A 137 -0.89 -13.98 19.34
CA VAL A 137 -0.84 -12.59 19.82
C VAL A 137 -2.27 -12.08 19.95
N ARG A 138 -2.68 -11.74 21.20
CA ARG A 138 -4.04 -11.28 21.45
C ARG A 138 -4.30 -9.96 20.71
N GLU A 139 -5.39 -9.92 19.95
CA GLU A 139 -5.86 -8.69 19.33
C GLU A 139 -6.51 -7.78 20.36
N THR A 140 -6.03 -6.56 20.47
CA THR A 140 -6.51 -5.55 21.41
C THR A 140 -7.05 -4.28 20.74
N GLU A 141 -6.91 -4.19 19.42
CA GLU A 141 -7.46 -3.07 18.66
C GLU A 141 -8.95 -3.32 18.31
N PRO A 142 -9.80 -2.28 18.31
CA PRO A 142 -9.47 -0.86 18.52
C PRO A 142 -9.49 -0.40 19.98
N GLU A 143 -9.85 -1.26 20.93
CA GLU A 143 -10.14 -0.90 22.33
C GLU A 143 -8.90 -0.32 23.05
N ALA A 144 -7.71 -0.87 22.80
CA ALA A 144 -6.44 -0.37 23.36
C ALA A 144 -5.78 0.75 22.51
N GLY A 145 -6.50 1.26 21.50
CA GLY A 145 -5.99 2.19 20.50
C GLY A 145 -5.76 1.51 19.17
N ILE A 146 -5.54 2.31 18.13
CA ILE A 146 -5.30 1.81 16.75
C ILE A 146 -3.88 2.17 16.36
N ARG A 147 -3.06 1.16 16.03
CA ARG A 147 -1.69 1.32 15.56
C ARG A 147 -1.68 1.58 14.06
N HIS A 148 -0.60 2.19 13.57
CA HIS A 148 -0.29 2.19 12.15
C HIS A 148 -0.10 0.74 11.66
N GLU A 149 -0.55 0.44 10.44
CA GLU A 149 -0.53 -0.94 9.93
C GLU A 149 0.88 -1.53 9.88
N VAL A 150 1.90 -0.76 9.53
CA VAL A 150 3.32 -1.20 9.56
C VAL A 150 3.73 -1.60 10.97
N GLN A 151 3.43 -0.75 11.98
CA GLN A 151 3.79 -1.04 13.36
C GLN A 151 3.08 -2.30 13.88
N ARG A 152 1.80 -2.44 13.53
CA ARG A 152 1.03 -3.63 13.87
C ARG A 152 1.68 -4.92 13.36
N GLN A 153 2.17 -4.92 12.13
CA GLN A 153 2.80 -6.12 11.54
C GLN A 153 4.20 -6.36 12.10
N LEU A 154 4.96 -5.31 12.42
CA LEU A 154 6.24 -5.43 13.12
C LEU A 154 6.05 -6.00 14.54
N ASP A 155 5.05 -5.53 15.29
CA ASP A 155 4.72 -6.05 16.62
C ASP A 155 4.35 -7.54 16.55
N LEU A 156 3.64 -7.97 15.50
CA LEU A 156 3.27 -9.37 15.30
C LEU A 156 4.53 -10.24 15.20
N VAL A 157 5.44 -9.93 14.30
CA VAL A 157 6.65 -10.73 14.10
C VAL A 157 7.63 -10.57 15.27
N GLY A 158 7.59 -9.45 15.97
CA GLY A 158 8.33 -9.22 17.20
C GLY A 158 8.00 -10.21 18.31
N ALA A 159 6.75 -10.71 18.36
CA ALA A 159 6.32 -11.72 19.33
C ALA A 159 7.08 -13.05 19.21
N VAL A 160 7.69 -13.34 18.06
CA VAL A 160 8.53 -14.52 17.81
C VAL A 160 10.02 -14.16 17.65
N GLY A 161 10.42 -12.97 18.14
CA GLY A 161 11.82 -12.54 18.16
C GLY A 161 12.35 -11.98 16.84
N ALA A 162 11.52 -11.78 15.82
CA ALA A 162 11.94 -11.17 14.57
C ALA A 162 11.96 -9.63 14.69
N ALA A 163 13.08 -8.99 14.32
CA ALA A 163 13.23 -7.55 14.36
C ALA A 163 14.07 -7.05 13.18
N THR A 164 13.92 -5.79 12.83
CA THR A 164 14.74 -5.11 11.82
C THR A 164 15.10 -3.70 12.28
N PRO A 165 16.32 -3.21 12.00
CA PRO A 165 16.69 -1.82 12.24
C PRO A 165 16.11 -0.86 11.18
N ASP A 166 15.63 -1.39 10.06
CA ASP A 166 15.04 -0.60 8.98
C ASP A 166 13.54 -0.92 8.85
N GLU A 167 12.70 -0.02 9.33
CA GLU A 167 11.24 -0.14 9.30
C GLU A 167 10.61 0.52 8.05
N ARG A 168 11.41 1.00 7.09
CA ARG A 168 10.87 1.56 5.84
C ARG A 168 10.26 0.45 4.99
N MET A 169 9.19 0.77 4.30
CA MET A 169 8.62 -0.13 3.30
C MET A 169 9.57 -0.35 2.12
N SER A 170 9.41 -1.45 1.40
CA SER A 170 10.23 -1.83 0.24
C SER A 170 9.40 -1.92 -1.02
N LEU A 171 9.94 -1.36 -2.09
CA LEU A 171 9.47 -1.54 -3.46
C LEU A 171 10.66 -1.37 -4.40
N SER A 172 10.78 -2.22 -5.41
CA SER A 172 11.85 -2.16 -6.41
C SER A 172 11.28 -2.10 -7.82
N PHE A 173 12.14 -1.73 -8.75
CA PHE A 173 11.84 -1.77 -10.19
C PHE A 173 13.15 -2.02 -10.96
N SER A 174 13.05 -2.59 -12.17
CA SER A 174 14.21 -2.90 -12.98
C SER A 174 14.83 -1.66 -13.64
N ALA A 175 16.11 -1.74 -13.99
CA ALA A 175 16.77 -0.73 -14.79
C ALA A 175 16.08 -0.54 -16.17
N ALA A 176 15.49 -1.60 -16.72
CA ALA A 176 14.74 -1.54 -17.97
C ALA A 176 13.46 -0.70 -17.82
N ALA A 177 12.72 -0.84 -16.73
CA ALA A 177 11.54 0.00 -16.46
C ALA A 177 11.94 1.48 -16.27
N ALA A 178 13.03 1.73 -15.54
CA ALA A 178 13.55 3.09 -15.39
C ALA A 178 13.97 3.73 -16.73
N ALA A 179 14.60 2.94 -17.63
CA ALA A 179 14.98 3.40 -18.97
C ALA A 179 13.73 3.73 -19.81
N ARG A 180 12.72 2.84 -19.86
CA ARG A 180 11.46 3.11 -20.59
C ARG A 180 10.76 4.37 -20.09
N VAL A 181 10.73 4.60 -18.78
CA VAL A 181 10.18 5.85 -18.22
C VAL A 181 11.01 7.05 -18.67
N GLY A 182 12.34 6.96 -18.65
CA GLY A 182 13.23 8.01 -19.14
C GLY A 182 12.98 8.37 -20.60
N GLU A 183 12.89 7.37 -21.47
CA GLU A 183 12.59 7.53 -22.91
C GLU A 183 11.21 8.18 -23.12
N ARG A 184 10.19 7.74 -22.38
CA ARG A 184 8.84 8.31 -22.49
C ARG A 184 8.82 9.78 -22.05
N LEU A 185 9.47 10.11 -20.93
CA LEU A 185 9.56 11.49 -20.48
C LEU A 185 10.31 12.39 -21.47
N ALA A 186 11.34 11.87 -22.12
CA ALA A 186 12.09 12.60 -23.14
C ALA A 186 11.27 12.91 -24.41
N GLN A 187 10.23 12.14 -24.70
CA GLN A 187 9.31 12.36 -25.82
C GLN A 187 8.23 13.40 -25.53
N LEU A 188 8.02 13.75 -24.26
CA LEU A 188 7.05 14.76 -23.88
C LEU A 188 7.67 16.16 -23.98
N PRO A 189 6.90 17.20 -24.35
CA PRO A 189 7.36 18.58 -24.35
C PRO A 189 7.43 19.13 -22.93
N LEU A 190 8.30 18.54 -22.10
CA LEU A 190 8.45 18.82 -20.68
C LEU A 190 9.80 19.47 -20.40
N ASP A 191 9.78 20.48 -19.57
CA ASP A 191 10.98 20.99 -18.92
C ASP A 191 11.06 20.44 -17.49
N LEU A 192 11.73 19.29 -17.32
CA LEU A 192 11.96 18.67 -16.02
C LEU A 192 13.17 19.27 -15.26
N THR A 193 13.81 20.30 -15.79
CA THR A 193 14.77 21.12 -15.04
C THR A 193 14.06 22.07 -14.07
N ARG A 194 12.79 22.37 -14.34
CA ARG A 194 11.89 23.09 -13.44
C ARG A 194 11.32 22.15 -12.37
N PRO A 195 10.83 22.68 -11.23
CA PRO A 195 10.10 21.86 -10.26
C PRO A 195 8.91 21.15 -10.92
N TRP A 196 8.70 19.90 -10.60
CA TRP A 196 7.62 19.09 -11.14
C TRP A 196 6.99 18.15 -10.09
N ALA A 197 5.83 17.62 -10.37
CA ALA A 197 5.15 16.67 -9.50
C ALA A 197 4.31 15.69 -10.31
N VAL A 198 4.08 14.52 -9.73
CA VAL A 198 3.10 13.55 -10.20
C VAL A 198 1.79 13.76 -9.45
N ILE A 199 0.67 13.77 -10.18
CA ILE A 199 -0.68 13.78 -9.62
C ILE A 199 -1.37 12.46 -10.00
N HIS A 200 -1.84 11.70 -8.99
CA HIS A 200 -2.62 10.48 -9.18
C HIS A 200 -4.03 10.67 -8.60
N PRO A 201 -5.01 11.12 -9.42
CA PRO A 201 -6.34 11.49 -8.91
C PRO A 201 -7.28 10.31 -8.75
N GLY A 202 -6.90 9.12 -9.25
CA GLY A 202 -7.70 7.91 -9.20
C GLY A 202 -7.80 7.30 -7.80
N ALA A 203 -8.88 6.58 -7.56
CA ALA A 203 -9.07 5.70 -6.41
C ALA A 203 -10.15 4.67 -6.71
N THR A 204 -9.94 3.40 -6.32
CA THR A 204 -10.94 2.34 -6.49
C THR A 204 -12.20 2.64 -5.66
N ALA A 205 -12.03 2.99 -4.38
CA ALA A 205 -13.13 3.32 -3.49
C ALA A 205 -13.63 4.75 -3.74
N ALA A 206 -14.90 4.90 -4.09
CA ALA A 206 -15.52 6.20 -4.34
C ALA A 206 -15.41 7.16 -3.14
N SER A 207 -15.47 6.63 -1.91
CA SER A 207 -15.29 7.42 -0.68
C SER A 207 -13.92 8.06 -0.54
N ARG A 208 -12.91 7.57 -1.27
CA ARG A 208 -11.52 8.06 -1.20
C ARG A 208 -11.16 9.02 -2.35
N ARG A 209 -12.11 9.43 -3.16
CA ARG A 209 -11.88 10.32 -4.30
C ARG A 209 -12.03 11.77 -3.89
N TYR A 210 -10.92 12.50 -3.92
CA TYR A 210 -10.93 13.97 -3.84
C TYR A 210 -11.62 14.55 -5.08
N PRO A 211 -12.39 15.65 -4.97
CA PRO A 211 -13.17 16.18 -6.09
C PRO A 211 -12.33 16.49 -7.33
N PRO A 212 -12.76 16.07 -8.53
CA PRO A 212 -12.03 16.38 -9.77
C PRO A 212 -11.83 17.87 -10.01
N GLU A 213 -12.83 18.70 -9.70
CA GLU A 213 -12.78 20.16 -9.78
C GLU A 213 -11.72 20.76 -8.84
N TYR A 214 -11.46 20.11 -7.70
CA TYR A 214 -10.43 20.54 -6.76
C TYR A 214 -9.03 20.14 -7.24
N PHE A 215 -8.87 18.94 -7.80
CA PHE A 215 -7.64 18.56 -8.48
C PHE A 215 -7.30 19.50 -9.62
N ALA A 216 -8.31 19.95 -10.40
CA ALA A 216 -8.14 20.90 -11.48
C ALA A 216 -7.64 22.26 -10.96
N GLU A 217 -8.19 22.75 -9.85
CA GLU A 217 -7.76 23.98 -9.22
C GLU A 217 -6.33 23.87 -8.65
N VAL A 218 -6.00 22.76 -7.99
CA VAL A 218 -4.63 22.44 -7.54
C VAL A 218 -3.66 22.47 -8.73
N ALA A 219 -4.00 21.82 -9.83
CA ALA A 219 -3.16 21.77 -11.02
C ALA A 219 -2.94 23.16 -11.62
N ARG A 220 -4.00 23.96 -11.75
CA ARG A 220 -3.94 25.33 -12.25
C ARG A 220 -3.03 26.19 -11.38
N GLN A 221 -3.18 26.13 -10.06
CA GLN A 221 -2.40 26.92 -9.12
C GLN A 221 -0.91 26.51 -9.09
N LEU A 222 -0.60 25.21 -9.12
CA LEU A 222 0.79 24.73 -9.15
C LEU A 222 1.48 25.11 -10.47
N THR A 223 0.79 24.93 -11.61
CA THR A 223 1.32 25.34 -12.91
C THR A 223 1.52 26.85 -12.99
N GLY A 224 0.59 27.65 -12.44
CA GLY A 224 0.74 29.11 -12.34
C GLY A 224 1.95 29.56 -11.51
N ARG A 225 2.48 28.67 -10.65
CA ARG A 225 3.73 28.86 -9.89
C ARG A 225 4.96 28.24 -10.56
N GLY A 226 4.79 27.78 -11.79
CA GLY A 226 5.87 27.29 -12.61
C GLY A 226 6.19 25.79 -12.47
N LEU A 227 5.35 24.99 -11.82
CA LEU A 227 5.55 23.55 -11.77
C LEU A 227 5.10 22.86 -13.06
N THR A 228 5.85 21.87 -13.47
CA THR A 228 5.43 20.88 -14.48
C THR A 228 4.65 19.76 -13.83
N LEU A 229 3.50 19.36 -14.37
CA LEU A 229 2.63 18.35 -13.79
C LEU A 229 2.47 17.14 -14.72
N LEU A 230 2.61 15.95 -14.14
CA LEU A 230 2.34 14.67 -14.79
C LEU A 230 1.16 13.98 -14.11
N PHE A 231 0.13 13.66 -14.86
CA PHE A 231 -1.01 12.90 -14.36
C PHE A 231 -0.82 11.42 -14.65
N THR A 232 -1.05 10.57 -13.66
CA THR A 232 -1.01 9.12 -13.77
C THR A 232 -2.34 8.50 -13.36
N GLY A 233 -2.66 7.36 -13.93
CA GLY A 233 -3.86 6.59 -13.64
C GLY A 233 -3.92 5.34 -14.49
N SER A 234 -4.84 4.43 -14.18
CA SER A 234 -5.17 3.31 -15.05
C SER A 234 -5.82 3.77 -16.35
N GLY A 235 -5.91 2.89 -17.35
CA GLY A 235 -6.64 3.19 -18.59
C GLY A 235 -8.11 3.59 -18.35
N GLY A 236 -8.74 3.00 -17.32
CA GLY A 236 -10.11 3.35 -16.92
C GLY A 236 -10.27 4.72 -16.25
N GLU A 237 -9.15 5.36 -15.87
CA GLU A 237 -9.12 6.70 -15.27
C GLU A 237 -8.76 7.81 -16.29
N GLY A 238 -8.59 7.44 -17.55
CA GLY A 238 -8.23 8.38 -18.63
C GLY A 238 -9.24 9.51 -18.78
N GLU A 239 -10.54 9.23 -18.76
CA GLU A 239 -11.59 10.26 -18.83
C GLU A 239 -11.56 11.20 -17.62
N LEU A 240 -11.42 10.68 -16.41
CA LEU A 240 -11.28 11.48 -15.19
C LEU A 240 -10.11 12.48 -15.34
N ILE A 241 -8.97 12.01 -15.80
CA ILE A 241 -7.78 12.85 -15.96
C ILE A 241 -7.98 13.89 -17.09
N ALA A 242 -8.61 13.49 -18.19
CA ALA A 242 -8.95 14.41 -19.28
C ALA A 242 -9.89 15.53 -18.81
N ASP A 243 -10.89 15.21 -17.99
CA ASP A 243 -11.80 16.18 -17.40
C ASP A 243 -11.11 17.14 -16.44
N ILE A 244 -10.26 16.62 -15.55
CA ILE A 244 -9.44 17.44 -14.64
C ILE A 244 -8.58 18.42 -15.44
N ARG A 245 -7.87 17.95 -16.45
CA ARG A 245 -7.02 18.78 -17.29
C ARG A 245 -7.82 19.84 -18.06
N ARG A 246 -8.98 19.48 -18.59
CA ARG A 246 -9.87 20.43 -19.28
C ARG A 246 -10.34 21.54 -18.33
N MET A 247 -10.78 21.20 -17.12
CA MET A 247 -11.16 22.18 -16.09
C MET A 247 -9.99 23.06 -15.64
N ALA A 248 -8.77 22.50 -15.68
CA ALA A 248 -7.56 23.23 -15.33
C ALA A 248 -7.01 24.12 -16.46
N GLY A 249 -7.66 24.20 -17.62
CA GLY A 249 -7.19 24.96 -18.78
C GLY A 249 -6.16 24.24 -19.64
N GLY A 250 -6.16 22.88 -19.62
CA GLY A 250 -5.28 22.04 -20.44
C GLY A 250 -3.88 21.84 -19.87
N VAL A 251 -3.63 22.22 -18.62
CA VAL A 251 -2.30 22.12 -18.00
C VAL A 251 -1.90 20.68 -17.69
N GLY A 252 -0.59 20.45 -17.61
CA GLY A 252 0.00 19.13 -17.30
C GLY A 252 -0.09 18.13 -18.45
N HIS A 253 0.56 16.99 -18.29
CA HIS A 253 0.59 15.91 -19.29
C HIS A 253 0.01 14.63 -18.66
N SER A 254 -0.74 13.87 -19.45
CA SER A 254 -1.34 12.61 -19.01
C SER A 254 -0.47 11.43 -19.45
N LEU A 255 -0.26 10.50 -18.53
CA LEU A 255 0.30 9.18 -18.75
C LEU A 255 -0.71 8.09 -18.35
N ALA A 256 -2.00 8.41 -18.33
CA ALA A 256 -3.05 7.47 -17.95
C ALA A 256 -3.10 6.28 -18.88
N GLY A 257 -3.03 5.05 -18.34
CA GLY A 257 -3.04 3.80 -19.09
C GLY A 257 -1.75 3.49 -19.85
N GLU A 258 -0.71 4.32 -19.72
CA GLU A 258 0.54 4.19 -20.44
C GLU A 258 1.65 3.50 -19.64
N LEU A 259 1.49 3.36 -18.35
CA LEU A 259 2.50 2.83 -17.43
C LEU A 259 1.99 1.54 -16.78
N GLY A 260 2.81 0.49 -16.85
CA GLY A 260 2.67 -0.67 -15.98
C GLY A 260 3.06 -0.32 -14.54
N LEU A 261 2.79 -1.23 -13.59
CA LEU A 261 3.06 -0.99 -12.17
C LEU A 261 4.55 -0.71 -11.88
N GLU A 262 5.44 -1.43 -12.56
CA GLU A 262 6.89 -1.25 -12.42
C GLU A 262 7.36 0.10 -12.97
N GLU A 263 6.80 0.53 -14.10
CA GLU A 263 7.10 1.83 -14.70
C GLU A 263 6.51 2.97 -13.85
N LEU A 264 5.31 2.78 -13.30
CA LEU A 264 4.75 3.73 -12.35
C LEU A 264 5.63 3.86 -11.09
N SER A 265 6.19 2.74 -10.59
CA SER A 265 7.17 2.75 -9.49
C SER A 265 8.40 3.57 -9.87
N ALA A 266 8.97 3.36 -11.05
CA ALA A 266 10.13 4.10 -11.54
C ALA A 266 9.85 5.61 -11.72
N LEU A 267 8.65 5.96 -12.19
CA LEU A 267 8.23 7.37 -12.31
C LEU A 267 8.09 8.03 -10.94
N ILE A 268 7.41 7.36 -10.00
CA ILE A 268 7.22 7.86 -8.63
C ILE A 268 8.57 8.04 -7.93
N ALA A 269 9.47 7.05 -8.02
CA ALA A 269 10.81 7.14 -7.44
C ALA A 269 11.65 8.31 -7.99
N ARG A 270 11.43 8.69 -9.23
CA ARG A 270 12.09 9.83 -9.89
C ARG A 270 11.44 11.18 -9.57
N SER A 271 10.17 11.15 -9.16
CA SER A 271 9.40 12.37 -8.88
C SER A 271 9.84 13.01 -7.57
N PRO A 272 10.03 14.34 -7.54
CA PRO A 272 10.28 15.04 -6.29
C PRO A 272 9.05 15.10 -5.37
N LEU A 273 7.84 14.85 -5.89
CA LEU A 273 6.59 14.88 -5.14
C LEU A 273 5.50 14.06 -5.83
N LEU A 274 4.74 13.30 -5.05
CA LEU A 274 3.45 12.74 -5.43
C LEU A 274 2.31 13.47 -4.72
N ILE A 275 1.24 13.81 -5.45
CA ILE A 275 -0.05 14.24 -4.89
C ILE A 275 -1.06 13.17 -5.25
N SER A 276 -1.67 12.52 -4.27
CA SER A 276 -2.55 11.37 -4.50
C SER A 276 -3.66 11.28 -3.45
N ASN A 277 -4.75 10.62 -3.83
CA ASN A 277 -5.66 10.07 -2.83
C ASN A 277 -4.97 8.97 -2.03
N ASN A 278 -5.48 8.63 -0.84
CA ASN A 278 -5.01 7.50 -0.05
C ASN A 278 -5.32 6.16 -0.75
N THR A 279 -4.41 5.76 -1.62
CA THR A 279 -4.50 4.57 -2.48
C THR A 279 -3.12 3.96 -2.72
N GLY A 280 -3.05 2.92 -3.54
CA GLY A 280 -1.80 2.24 -3.86
C GLY A 280 -0.60 3.15 -4.15
N PRO A 281 -0.70 4.16 -5.05
CA PRO A 281 0.40 5.07 -5.34
C PRO A 281 0.95 5.85 -4.14
N ALA A 282 0.13 6.22 -3.15
CA ALA A 282 0.61 6.87 -1.92
C ALA A 282 1.52 5.92 -1.12
N HIS A 283 1.16 4.64 -1.02
CA HIS A 283 2.01 3.61 -0.39
C HIS A 283 3.25 3.29 -1.22
N MET A 284 3.15 3.30 -2.56
CA MET A 284 4.32 3.17 -3.44
C MET A 284 5.31 4.32 -3.23
N ALA A 285 4.83 5.56 -3.15
CA ALA A 285 5.66 6.72 -2.86
C ALA A 285 6.38 6.57 -1.51
N ALA A 286 5.66 6.16 -0.47
CA ALA A 286 6.25 5.91 0.84
C ALA A 286 7.31 4.79 0.80
N ALA A 287 7.09 3.71 0.05
CA ALA A 287 8.05 2.62 -0.11
C ALA A 287 9.29 3.02 -0.93
N LEU A 288 9.16 4.00 -1.82
CA LEU A 288 10.23 4.51 -2.67
C LEU A 288 10.95 5.74 -2.09
N GLY A 289 10.49 6.25 -0.94
CA GLY A 289 11.06 7.45 -0.31
C GLY A 289 10.65 8.76 -0.97
N THR A 290 9.65 8.75 -1.84
CA THR A 290 9.16 9.96 -2.53
C THR A 290 8.23 10.74 -1.61
N PRO A 291 8.46 12.05 -1.41
CA PRO A 291 7.56 12.91 -0.65
C PRO A 291 6.13 12.84 -1.20
N VAL A 292 5.12 12.86 -0.30
CA VAL A 292 3.72 12.69 -0.70
C VAL A 292 2.77 13.65 0.00
N VAL A 293 1.90 14.31 -0.77
CA VAL A 293 0.67 14.92 -0.28
C VAL A 293 -0.43 13.88 -0.43
N ASP A 294 -0.92 13.38 0.69
CA ASP A 294 -1.93 12.34 0.77
C ASP A 294 -3.29 12.93 1.12
N LEU A 295 -4.21 12.90 0.16
CA LEU A 295 -5.61 13.32 0.33
C LEU A 295 -6.38 12.19 1.01
N TYR A 296 -6.42 12.27 2.32
CA TYR A 296 -6.81 11.17 3.18
C TYR A 296 -8.30 11.21 3.54
N ALA A 297 -9.09 10.37 2.89
CA ALA A 297 -10.45 10.13 3.35
C ALA A 297 -10.42 9.43 4.71
N LEU A 298 -11.16 9.97 5.70
CA LEU A 298 -11.22 9.43 7.05
C LEU A 298 -12.04 8.14 7.12
N THR A 299 -11.72 7.17 6.26
CA THR A 299 -12.38 5.85 6.23
C THR A 299 -11.79 4.88 7.25
N ASN A 300 -10.48 4.91 7.44
CA ASN A 300 -9.77 4.17 8.48
C ASN A 300 -8.59 5.00 9.00
N PRO A 301 -8.06 4.73 10.21
CA PRO A 301 -7.01 5.56 10.81
C PRO A 301 -5.57 5.07 10.57
N GLN A 302 -5.36 3.87 10.00
CA GLN A 302 -4.11 3.14 10.14
C GLN A 302 -3.19 3.12 8.91
N HIS A 303 -3.59 3.76 7.78
CA HIS A 303 -2.94 3.60 6.48
C HIS A 303 -2.34 4.90 5.93
N THR A 304 -1.79 5.76 6.78
CA THR A 304 -1.07 6.96 6.32
C THR A 304 0.28 6.60 5.69
N PRO A 305 0.91 7.49 4.89
CA PRO A 305 2.26 7.26 4.40
C PRO A 305 3.26 7.03 5.55
N TRP A 306 4.06 5.95 5.44
CA TRP A 306 4.98 5.53 6.49
C TRP A 306 6.42 5.92 6.19
N ALA A 307 7.11 6.50 7.19
CA ALA A 307 8.55 6.80 7.18
C ALA A 307 9.03 7.60 5.95
N VAL A 308 8.20 8.53 5.45
CA VAL A 308 8.50 9.41 4.32
C VAL A 308 8.03 10.84 4.63
N PRO A 309 8.69 11.88 4.12
CA PRO A 309 8.16 13.23 4.21
C PRO A 309 6.76 13.30 3.60
N SER A 310 5.76 13.66 4.41
CA SER A 310 4.37 13.65 3.94
C SER A 310 3.54 14.76 4.57
N ARG A 311 2.46 15.12 3.86
CA ARG A 311 1.36 15.93 4.38
C ARG A 311 0.07 15.15 4.16
N VAL A 312 -0.54 14.70 5.25
CA VAL A 312 -1.81 13.99 5.26
C VAL A 312 -2.91 15.01 5.46
N LEU A 313 -3.73 15.23 4.43
CA LEU A 313 -4.77 16.25 4.42
C LEU A 313 -6.15 15.61 4.49
N SER A 314 -6.91 16.01 5.49
CA SER A 314 -8.30 15.59 5.70
C SER A 314 -9.04 16.67 6.49
N TYR A 315 -10.34 16.76 6.31
CA TYR A 315 -11.19 17.60 7.15
C TYR A 315 -11.86 16.74 8.22
N ASP A 316 -11.70 17.12 9.49
CA ASP A 316 -12.27 16.33 10.59
C ASP A 316 -13.79 16.35 10.56
N VAL A 317 -14.38 15.16 10.68
CA VAL A 317 -15.83 14.94 10.59
C VAL A 317 -16.30 13.97 11.67
N PRO A 318 -17.53 14.14 12.20
CA PRO A 318 -18.05 13.22 13.22
C PRO A 318 -18.17 11.76 12.76
N CYS A 319 -18.34 11.53 11.45
CA CYS A 319 -18.47 10.20 10.86
C CYS A 319 -17.11 9.57 10.45
N LYS A 320 -15.98 10.08 10.95
CA LYS A 320 -14.65 9.50 10.70
C LYS A 320 -14.57 8.04 11.13
N TRP A 321 -13.64 7.32 10.52
CA TRP A 321 -13.39 5.87 10.73
C TRP A 321 -14.61 5.01 10.35
N CYS A 322 -15.25 5.38 9.24
CA CYS A 322 -16.49 4.73 8.79
C CYS A 322 -16.28 3.38 8.09
N TYR A 323 -15.05 3.02 7.72
CA TYR A 323 -14.69 1.78 7.01
C TYR A 323 -15.52 1.50 5.75
N SER A 324 -15.97 2.56 5.08
CA SER A 324 -16.87 2.48 3.93
C SER A 324 -16.16 2.80 2.62
N SER A 325 -16.37 1.98 1.59
CA SER A 325 -15.91 2.24 0.22
C SER A 325 -16.79 3.25 -0.54
N VAL A 326 -17.98 3.53 0.01
CA VAL A 326 -18.91 4.56 -0.48
C VAL A 326 -19.31 5.43 0.71
N CYS A 327 -19.34 6.74 0.55
CA CYS A 327 -19.72 7.65 1.62
C CYS A 327 -21.18 7.43 2.03
N ARG A 328 -21.44 6.92 3.24
CA ARG A 328 -22.78 6.58 3.73
C ARG A 328 -23.70 7.79 3.88
N THR A 329 -23.11 8.96 4.19
CA THR A 329 -23.83 10.21 4.38
C THR A 329 -23.94 11.03 3.08
N GLY A 330 -23.22 10.62 2.02
CA GLY A 330 -23.21 11.28 0.72
C GLY A 330 -22.47 12.63 0.66
N HIS A 331 -22.09 13.22 1.80
CA HIS A 331 -21.50 14.57 1.82
C HIS A 331 -20.02 14.62 1.44
N HIS A 332 -19.26 13.55 1.62
CA HIS A 332 -17.80 13.47 1.36
C HIS A 332 -16.97 14.59 2.04
N LEU A 333 -17.43 15.17 3.14
CA LEU A 333 -16.81 16.34 3.77
C LEU A 333 -15.38 16.09 4.23
N CYS A 334 -15.00 14.85 4.60
CA CYS A 334 -13.63 14.54 4.99
C CYS A 334 -12.58 14.87 3.90
N LEU A 335 -13.00 14.86 2.62
CA LEU A 335 -12.20 15.30 1.48
C LEU A 335 -12.63 16.66 0.93
N ARG A 336 -13.94 16.89 0.78
CA ARG A 336 -14.46 18.18 0.26
C ARG A 336 -14.14 19.37 1.17
N GLY A 337 -13.90 19.15 2.46
CA GLY A 337 -13.47 20.17 3.40
C GLY A 337 -11.99 20.56 3.25
N VAL A 338 -11.17 19.76 2.58
CA VAL A 338 -9.79 20.11 2.24
C VAL A 338 -9.80 21.02 1.03
N ARG A 339 -9.36 22.26 1.20
CA ARG A 339 -9.36 23.24 0.10
C ARG A 339 -8.15 23.06 -0.81
N PRO A 340 -8.28 23.37 -2.12
CA PRO A 340 -7.15 23.30 -3.05
C PRO A 340 -5.91 24.09 -2.60
N GLU A 341 -6.09 25.24 -1.94
CA GLU A 341 -4.98 26.07 -1.43
C GLU A 341 -4.17 25.33 -0.37
N GLU A 342 -4.79 24.49 0.45
CA GLU A 342 -4.10 23.69 1.47
C GLU A 342 -3.24 22.60 0.82
N VAL A 343 -3.75 22.00 -0.26
CA VAL A 343 -2.99 21.00 -1.06
C VAL A 343 -1.80 21.66 -1.74
N VAL A 344 -1.99 22.85 -2.32
CA VAL A 344 -0.93 23.63 -2.96
C VAL A 344 0.13 24.04 -1.95
N ALA A 345 -0.26 24.52 -0.77
CA ALA A 345 0.68 24.90 0.29
C ALA A 345 1.51 23.71 0.75
N ALA A 346 0.86 22.55 0.99
CA ALA A 346 1.51 21.30 1.37
C ALA A 346 2.50 20.81 0.30
N ALA A 347 2.13 20.92 -0.98
CA ALA A 347 2.99 20.53 -2.10
C ALA A 347 4.25 21.42 -2.18
N LEU A 348 4.09 22.72 -2.06
CA LEU A 348 5.22 23.68 -2.10
C LEU A 348 6.15 23.51 -0.89
N GLU A 349 5.60 23.23 0.29
CA GLU A 349 6.39 22.96 1.49
C GLU A 349 7.27 21.72 1.29
N LEU A 350 6.72 20.61 0.77
CA LEU A 350 7.47 19.38 0.53
C LEU A 350 8.51 19.51 -0.59
N LEU A 351 8.30 20.38 -1.56
CA LEU A 351 9.25 20.67 -2.64
C LEU A 351 10.38 21.61 -2.22
N THR A 352 10.20 22.34 -1.13
CA THR A 352 11.26 23.21 -0.60
C THR A 352 12.24 22.35 0.21
N PRO A 353 13.54 22.34 -0.13
CA PRO A 353 14.52 21.63 0.68
C PRO A 353 14.44 22.14 2.13
N ALA A 354 14.39 21.22 3.10
CA ALA A 354 14.53 21.63 4.50
C ALA A 354 15.85 22.43 4.64
N PRO A 355 15.86 23.57 5.36
CA PRO A 355 17.09 24.27 5.62
C PRO A 355 18.07 23.29 6.25
N VAL A 356 19.26 23.14 5.65
CA VAL A 356 20.32 22.28 6.17
C VAL A 356 20.59 22.79 7.59
N GLY A 357 20.05 22.10 8.57
CA GLY A 357 20.23 22.42 9.97
C GLY A 357 21.71 22.35 10.27
N VAL A 358 22.27 23.49 10.64
CA VAL A 358 23.58 23.55 11.27
C VAL A 358 23.50 22.64 12.51
N ALA A 359 24.10 21.46 12.43
CA ALA A 359 24.27 20.58 13.59
C ALA A 359 24.94 21.41 14.67
N ARG A 360 24.21 21.61 15.78
CA ARG A 360 24.79 22.13 17.01
C ARG A 360 25.31 20.98 17.86
#